data_c2f176fda1d5a1efadb79d29072f90d4
#
_entry.id   c2f176fda1d5a1efadb79d29072f90d4
#
_cell.length_a   1.000
_cell.length_b   1.000
_cell.length_c   1.000
_cell.angle_alpha   90.00
_cell.angle_beta   90.00
_cell.angle_gamma   90.00
#
_symmetry.space_group_name_H-M   'P 1'
#
loop_
_entity.id
_entity.type
_entity.pdbx_description
1 polymer ?
#
loop_
_entity_poly.entity_id
_entity_poly.type
_entity_poly.pdbx_seq_one_letter_code
_entity_poly.pdbx_strand_id
1 'polypeptide(L)'
;MNKKTNNLISIRNCPEYAERGIAWFASKWGIDRKEYEKSFADCINKNESLPQWYLVIDEDDEIIGGCGLIQNDFVDRTDLFPYLCALFVEEKARGNALGARLLENARIDGGRLGFERLYLCTDHTSYYEKYGWRSIAVGHHPWGGTSRIYEAPTIKEPSLE
;
A
#
# COMPACT_ATOMS: atom_id res chain seq x y z
N MET A 1 -4.68 31.93 1.15
CA MET A 1 -4.05 30.78 1.82
C MET A 1 -3.79 29.68 0.82
N ASN A 2 -2.55 29.30 0.67
CA ASN A 2 -2.21 28.22 -0.25
C ASN A 2 -2.47 26.88 0.40
N LYS A 3 -3.23 26.04 -0.28
CA LYS A 3 -3.38 24.65 0.15
C LYS A 3 -2.04 23.96 -0.07
N LYS A 4 -1.59 23.18 0.91
CA LYS A 4 -0.44 22.31 0.72
C LYS A 4 -0.77 21.29 -0.35
N THR A 5 0.08 21.18 -1.33
CA THR A 5 -0.06 20.22 -2.42
C THR A 5 0.69 18.95 -2.07
N ASN A 6 -0.04 17.85 -1.94
CA ASN A 6 0.52 16.54 -1.67
C ASN A 6 0.34 15.68 -2.91
N ASN A 7 1.44 15.11 -3.39
CA ASN A 7 1.43 14.26 -4.58
C ASN A 7 1.53 12.80 -4.20
N LEU A 8 0.55 12.01 -4.64
CA LEU A 8 0.63 10.56 -4.54
C LEU A 8 1.30 10.03 -5.78
N ILE A 9 2.44 9.36 -5.60
CA ILE A 9 3.24 8.85 -6.71
C ILE A 9 3.39 7.33 -6.63
N SER A 10 3.63 6.71 -7.79
CA SER A 10 4.00 5.31 -7.91
C SER A 10 5.51 5.22 -8.10
N ILE A 11 6.17 4.32 -7.36
CA ILE A 11 7.61 4.11 -7.53
C ILE A 11 7.93 3.61 -8.94
N ARG A 12 7.04 2.81 -9.54
CA ARG A 12 7.23 2.31 -10.91
C ARG A 12 7.31 3.46 -11.90
N ASN A 13 6.50 4.49 -11.71
CA ASN A 13 6.47 5.66 -12.59
C ASN A 13 7.49 6.73 -12.19
N CYS A 14 7.91 6.73 -10.92
CA CYS A 14 8.85 7.73 -10.38
C CYS A 14 10.00 7.02 -9.65
N PRO A 15 10.84 6.24 -10.37
CA PRO A 15 11.88 5.43 -9.74
C PRO A 15 12.96 6.24 -9.02
N GLU A 16 13.08 7.54 -9.29
CA GLU A 16 13.99 8.44 -8.60
C GLU A 16 13.70 8.56 -7.10
N TYR A 17 12.49 8.18 -6.66
CA TYR A 17 12.14 8.18 -5.24
C TYR A 17 12.43 6.84 -4.55
N ALA A 18 12.95 5.84 -5.27
CA ALA A 18 13.11 4.49 -4.72
C ALA A 18 14.03 4.45 -3.49
N GLU A 19 15.21 5.05 -3.55
CA GLU A 19 16.15 5.04 -2.42
C GLU A 19 15.54 5.66 -1.16
N ARG A 20 14.89 6.80 -1.32
CA ARG A 20 14.25 7.49 -0.20
C ARG A 20 13.07 6.68 0.34
N GLY A 21 12.28 6.08 -0.56
CA GLY A 21 11.15 5.24 -0.17
C GLY A 21 11.58 4.00 0.59
N ILE A 22 12.63 3.33 0.14
CA ILE A 22 13.20 2.17 0.83
C ILE A 22 13.61 2.54 2.26
N ALA A 23 14.39 3.62 2.41
CA ALA A 23 14.83 4.09 3.71
C ALA A 23 13.65 4.45 4.62
N TRP A 24 12.64 5.09 4.06
CA TRP A 24 11.46 5.50 4.79
C TRP A 24 10.67 4.31 5.33
N PHE A 25 10.34 3.34 4.47
CA PHE A 25 9.63 2.12 4.91
C PHE A 25 10.45 1.30 5.90
N ALA A 26 11.76 1.16 5.66
CA ALA A 26 12.63 0.39 6.54
C ALA A 26 12.69 0.96 7.96
N SER A 27 12.44 2.27 8.11
CA SER A 27 12.46 2.93 9.42
C SER A 27 11.20 2.67 10.26
N LYS A 28 10.15 2.06 9.70
CA LYS A 28 8.83 2.03 10.36
C LYS A 28 8.61 0.80 11.24
N TRP A 29 8.97 -0.40 10.79
CA TRP A 29 8.59 -1.64 11.47
C TRP A 29 9.75 -2.58 11.75
N GLY A 30 10.98 -2.15 11.55
CA GLY A 30 12.15 -2.98 11.81
C GLY A 30 12.35 -4.13 10.82
N ILE A 31 11.68 -4.10 9.69
CA ILE A 31 11.91 -5.06 8.61
C ILE A 31 13.23 -4.71 7.93
N ASP A 32 14.05 -5.73 7.63
CA ASP A 32 15.35 -5.54 7.00
C ASP A 32 15.21 -4.74 5.70
N ARG A 33 16.06 -3.72 5.53
CA ARG A 33 16.09 -2.88 4.34
C ARG A 33 16.18 -3.69 3.05
N LYS A 34 16.87 -4.83 3.09
CA LYS A 34 17.06 -5.70 1.91
C LYS A 34 15.73 -6.20 1.34
N GLU A 35 14.73 -6.43 2.19
CA GLU A 35 13.40 -6.86 1.74
C GLU A 35 12.76 -5.78 0.88
N TYR A 36 12.87 -4.52 1.29
CA TYR A 36 12.34 -3.40 0.51
C TYR A 36 13.17 -3.16 -0.75
N GLU A 37 14.50 -3.28 -0.68
CA GLU A 37 15.36 -3.12 -1.85
C GLU A 37 14.97 -4.09 -2.96
N LYS A 38 14.75 -5.34 -2.61
CA LYS A 38 14.35 -6.37 -3.56
C LYS A 38 12.97 -6.07 -4.15
N SER A 39 12.01 -5.75 -3.29
CA SER A 39 10.64 -5.48 -3.71
C SER A 39 10.54 -4.24 -4.60
N PHE A 40 11.29 -3.19 -4.27
CA PHE A 40 11.32 -1.98 -5.09
C PHE A 40 11.98 -2.24 -6.44
N ALA A 41 13.05 -3.05 -6.48
CA ALA A 41 13.69 -3.42 -7.73
C ALA A 41 12.70 -4.17 -8.64
N ASP A 42 11.95 -5.11 -8.07
CA ASP A 42 10.92 -5.84 -8.82
C ASP A 42 9.81 -4.92 -9.32
N CYS A 43 9.44 -3.93 -8.50
CA CYS A 43 8.45 -2.92 -8.87
C CYS A 43 8.90 -2.12 -10.10
N ILE A 44 10.15 -1.69 -10.11
CA ILE A 44 10.71 -0.86 -11.19
C ILE A 44 10.89 -1.67 -12.48
N ASN A 45 11.25 -2.95 -12.37
CA ASN A 45 11.48 -3.82 -13.52
C ASN A 45 10.26 -4.01 -14.42
N LYS A 46 9.05 -3.86 -13.88
CA LYS A 46 7.79 -3.93 -14.66
C LYS A 46 7.53 -5.27 -15.33
N ASN A 47 8.21 -6.36 -14.92
CA ASN A 47 8.01 -7.68 -15.50
C ASN A 47 6.68 -8.30 -15.08
N GLU A 48 6.22 -7.94 -13.89
CA GLU A 48 4.99 -8.44 -13.29
C GLU A 48 4.13 -7.27 -12.82
N SER A 49 2.84 -7.54 -12.63
CA SER A 49 1.91 -6.53 -12.08
C SER A 49 2.27 -6.14 -10.66
N LEU A 50 2.83 -7.06 -9.91
CA LEU A 50 3.23 -6.87 -8.52
C LEU A 50 4.74 -7.05 -8.39
N PRO A 51 5.37 -6.45 -7.39
CA PRO A 51 4.79 -5.54 -6.39
C PRO A 51 4.60 -4.13 -6.93
N GLN A 52 3.78 -3.35 -6.22
CA GLN A 52 3.63 -1.92 -6.45
C GLN A 52 3.91 -1.18 -5.15
N TRP A 53 4.54 -0.01 -5.25
CA TRP A 53 4.83 0.82 -4.09
C TRP A 53 4.43 2.26 -4.37
N TYR A 54 3.83 2.91 -3.36
CA TYR A 54 3.27 4.25 -3.48
C TYR A 54 3.75 5.12 -2.34
N LEU A 55 4.00 6.38 -2.65
CA LEU A 55 4.40 7.39 -1.66
C LEU A 55 3.51 8.62 -1.81
N VAL A 56 3.30 9.33 -0.71
CA VAL A 56 2.75 10.68 -0.73
C VAL A 56 3.88 11.63 -0.40
N ILE A 57 4.11 12.58 -1.28
CA ILE A 57 5.21 13.56 -1.19
C ILE A 57 4.58 14.94 -0.95
N ASP A 58 5.06 15.67 0.07
CA ASP A 58 4.53 16.99 0.35
C ASP A 58 5.23 18.08 -0.47
N GLU A 59 4.84 19.33 -0.27
CA GLU A 59 5.38 20.46 -1.02
C GLU A 59 6.86 20.74 -0.72
N ASP A 60 7.38 20.25 0.41
CA ASP A 60 8.79 20.34 0.78
C ASP A 60 9.61 19.13 0.30
N ASP A 61 9.03 18.32 -0.57
CA ASP A 61 9.63 17.10 -1.12
C ASP A 61 9.92 16.04 -0.04
N GLU A 62 9.14 16.02 1.03
CA GLU A 62 9.27 15.02 2.08
C GLU A 62 8.24 13.92 1.92
N ILE A 63 8.60 12.68 2.28
CA ILE A 63 7.69 11.55 2.28
C ILE A 63 6.83 11.61 3.53
N ILE A 64 5.51 11.71 3.37
CA ILE A 64 4.57 11.84 4.48
C ILE A 64 3.59 10.67 4.59
N GLY A 65 3.61 9.76 3.64
CA GLY A 65 2.77 8.56 3.67
C GLY A 65 3.16 7.58 2.59
N GLY A 66 2.68 6.35 2.72
CA GLY A 66 2.95 5.33 1.70
C GLY A 66 2.28 4.01 2.01
N CYS A 67 2.31 3.12 1.03
CA CYS A 67 1.88 1.74 1.16
C CYS A 67 2.38 0.92 -0.04
N GLY A 68 2.17 -0.39 0.03
CA GLY A 68 2.52 -1.28 -1.07
C GLY A 68 1.39 -2.24 -1.43
N LEU A 69 1.48 -2.82 -2.60
CA LEU A 69 0.67 -3.97 -3.04
C LEU A 69 1.64 -5.10 -3.38
N ILE A 70 1.51 -6.21 -2.67
CA ILE A 70 2.42 -7.34 -2.82
C ILE A 70 1.63 -8.64 -2.97
N GLN A 71 2.31 -9.69 -3.42
CA GLN A 71 1.68 -10.98 -3.65
C GLN A 71 1.20 -11.63 -2.35
N ASN A 72 2.02 -11.54 -1.29
CA ASN A 72 1.68 -12.12 0.01
C ASN A 72 2.35 -11.34 1.14
N ASP A 73 1.61 -11.11 2.23
CA ASP A 73 2.09 -10.34 3.38
C ASP A 73 2.39 -11.27 4.57
N PHE A 74 3.26 -12.25 4.34
CA PHE A 74 3.71 -13.20 5.36
C PHE A 74 2.56 -13.95 6.03
N VAL A 75 1.60 -14.40 5.23
CA VAL A 75 0.40 -15.07 5.72
C VAL A 75 0.13 -16.35 4.92
N ASP A 76 -0.52 -17.33 5.56
CA ASP A 76 -0.74 -18.65 4.96
C ASP A 76 -1.84 -18.69 3.89
N ARG A 77 -2.60 -17.62 3.70
CA ARG A 77 -3.62 -17.53 2.66
C ARG A 77 -3.00 -17.03 1.35
N THR A 78 -2.25 -17.91 0.69
CA THR A 78 -1.60 -17.63 -0.59
C THR A 78 -2.56 -17.66 -1.78
N ASP A 79 -3.75 -18.18 -1.56
CA ASP A 79 -4.84 -18.17 -2.54
C ASP A 79 -5.46 -16.78 -2.74
N LEU A 80 -5.25 -15.89 -1.76
CA LEU A 80 -5.74 -14.50 -1.81
C LEU A 80 -4.60 -13.59 -2.19
N PHE A 81 -4.80 -12.70 -3.17
CA PHE A 81 -3.82 -11.70 -3.60
C PHE A 81 -4.48 -10.66 -4.49
N PRO A 82 -3.92 -9.44 -4.61
CA PRO A 82 -2.73 -8.94 -3.90
C PRO A 82 -3.09 -8.42 -2.50
N TYR A 83 -2.06 -8.32 -1.65
CA TYR A 83 -2.21 -7.74 -0.31
C TYR A 83 -1.71 -6.30 -0.30
N LEU A 84 -2.54 -5.39 0.20
CA LEU A 84 -2.09 -4.05 0.55
C LEU A 84 -1.30 -4.18 1.86
N CYS A 85 -0.13 -3.57 1.90
CA CYS A 85 0.78 -3.69 3.05
C CYS A 85 1.44 -2.36 3.39
N ALA A 86 2.04 -2.31 4.56
CA ALA A 86 2.91 -1.20 4.98
C ALA A 86 2.23 0.18 4.89
N LEU A 87 0.94 0.26 5.16
CA LEU A 87 0.22 1.52 5.16
C LEU A 87 0.67 2.37 6.35
N PHE A 88 1.26 3.52 6.07
CA PHE A 88 1.71 4.44 7.12
C PHE A 88 1.54 5.89 6.65
N VAL A 89 1.09 6.74 7.58
CA VAL A 89 1.01 8.19 7.39
C VAL A 89 1.76 8.84 8.55
N GLU A 90 2.69 9.74 8.24
CA GLU A 90 3.45 10.47 9.26
C GLU A 90 2.50 11.22 10.19
N GLU A 91 2.84 11.27 11.48
CA GLU A 91 1.97 11.88 12.48
C GLU A 91 1.61 13.33 12.14
N LYS A 92 2.60 14.10 11.67
CA LYS A 92 2.39 15.51 11.29
C LYS A 92 1.40 15.69 10.14
N ALA A 93 1.16 14.63 9.36
CA ALA A 93 0.27 14.68 8.19
C ALA A 93 -1.08 14.02 8.44
N ARG A 94 -1.30 13.45 9.62
CA ARG A 94 -2.58 12.80 9.95
C ARG A 94 -3.69 13.83 10.08
N GLY A 95 -4.92 13.39 9.85
CA GLY A 95 -6.08 14.28 9.88
C GLY A 95 -6.40 14.90 8.52
N ASN A 96 -5.63 14.57 7.47
CA ASN A 96 -5.83 15.07 6.11
C ASN A 96 -6.31 13.98 5.15
N ALA A 97 -6.85 12.89 5.69
CA ALA A 97 -7.39 11.75 4.92
C ALA A 97 -6.38 11.09 3.97
N LEU A 98 -5.08 11.17 4.27
CA LEU A 98 -4.06 10.57 3.41
C LEU A 98 -4.14 9.04 3.41
N GLY A 99 -4.46 8.42 4.55
CA GLY A 99 -4.67 6.99 4.62
C GLY A 99 -5.81 6.54 3.71
N ALA A 100 -6.93 7.25 3.74
CA ALA A 100 -8.06 6.98 2.86
C ALA A 100 -7.67 7.14 1.39
N ARG A 101 -6.90 8.17 1.07
CA ARG A 101 -6.43 8.43 -0.28
C ARG A 101 -5.51 7.31 -0.78
N LEU A 102 -4.61 6.82 0.07
CA LEU A 102 -3.73 5.70 -0.27
C LEU A 102 -4.54 4.41 -0.50
N LEU A 103 -5.51 4.13 0.36
CA LEU A 103 -6.38 2.96 0.20
C LEU A 103 -7.17 3.03 -1.11
N GLU A 104 -7.74 4.19 -1.42
CA GLU A 104 -8.51 4.37 -2.65
C GLU A 104 -7.62 4.23 -3.89
N ASN A 105 -6.43 4.85 -3.86
CA ASN A 105 -5.47 4.73 -4.96
C ASN A 105 -5.08 3.28 -5.22
N ALA A 106 -4.84 2.51 -4.16
CA ALA A 106 -4.50 1.10 -4.31
C ALA A 106 -5.63 0.31 -4.96
N ARG A 107 -6.88 0.60 -4.61
CA ARG A 107 -8.04 -0.06 -5.19
C ARG A 107 -8.21 0.31 -6.67
N ILE A 108 -7.98 1.56 -7.03
CA ILE A 108 -8.03 2.02 -8.43
C ILE A 108 -6.91 1.35 -9.23
N ASP A 109 -5.69 1.41 -8.72
CA ASP A 109 -4.53 0.85 -9.42
C ASP A 109 -4.62 -0.67 -9.53
N GLY A 110 -5.08 -1.34 -8.49
CA GLY A 110 -5.35 -2.78 -8.53
C GLY A 110 -6.32 -3.16 -9.64
N GLY A 111 -7.33 -2.33 -9.85
CA GLY A 111 -8.28 -2.52 -10.95
C GLY A 111 -7.63 -2.35 -12.32
N ARG A 112 -6.75 -1.35 -12.47
CA ARG A 112 -5.99 -1.14 -13.71
C ARG A 112 -5.09 -2.33 -14.01
N LEU A 113 -4.56 -2.98 -12.97
CA LEU A 113 -3.68 -4.14 -13.11
C LEU A 113 -4.45 -5.44 -13.38
N GLY A 114 -5.78 -5.40 -13.37
CA GLY A 114 -6.62 -6.54 -13.69
C GLY A 114 -7.11 -7.35 -12.50
N PHE A 115 -6.86 -6.90 -11.29
CA PHE A 115 -7.36 -7.57 -10.08
C PHE A 115 -8.79 -7.14 -9.78
N GLU A 116 -9.62 -8.08 -9.33
CA GLU A 116 -11.00 -7.80 -8.95
C GLU A 116 -11.12 -7.36 -7.49
N ARG A 117 -10.21 -7.82 -6.63
CA ARG A 117 -10.23 -7.57 -5.20
C ARG A 117 -8.82 -7.34 -4.67
N LEU A 118 -8.72 -6.60 -3.58
CA LEU A 118 -7.51 -6.46 -2.79
C LEU A 118 -7.75 -7.04 -1.41
N TYR A 119 -6.67 -7.41 -0.75
CA TYR A 119 -6.68 -7.95 0.60
C TYR A 119 -5.69 -7.20 1.49
N LEU A 120 -5.85 -7.29 2.80
CA LEU A 120 -4.86 -6.80 3.75
C LEU A 120 -4.96 -7.58 5.05
N CYS A 121 -3.85 -7.63 5.78
CA CYS A 121 -3.77 -8.22 7.11
C CYS A 121 -3.70 -7.11 8.15
N THR A 122 -4.49 -7.20 9.21
CA THR A 122 -4.48 -6.18 10.27
C THR A 122 -5.01 -6.76 11.57
N ASP A 123 -4.58 -6.15 12.69
CA ASP A 123 -5.15 -6.39 14.01
C ASP A 123 -6.18 -5.31 14.39
N HIS A 124 -6.28 -4.25 13.58
CA HIS A 124 -7.24 -3.17 13.81
C HIS A 124 -8.65 -3.60 13.43
N THR A 125 -9.63 -3.08 14.16
CA THR A 125 -11.05 -3.25 13.85
C THR A 125 -11.66 -1.87 13.67
N SER A 126 -12.74 -1.81 12.87
CA SER A 126 -13.54 -0.60 12.64
C SER A 126 -12.88 0.49 11.80
N TYR A 127 -11.58 0.40 11.49
CA TYR A 127 -10.90 1.39 10.67
C TYR A 127 -11.18 1.16 9.18
N TYR A 128 -10.90 -0.04 8.70
CA TYR A 128 -10.98 -0.34 7.26
C TYR A 128 -12.42 -0.42 6.76
N GLU A 129 -13.36 -0.80 7.64
CA GLU A 129 -14.78 -0.84 7.30
C GLU A 129 -15.31 0.50 6.80
N LYS A 130 -14.76 1.60 7.31
CA LYS A 130 -15.14 2.95 6.88
C LYS A 130 -14.82 3.21 5.41
N TYR A 131 -13.90 2.46 4.85
CA TYR A 131 -13.39 2.68 3.49
C TYR A 131 -13.76 1.56 2.51
N GLY A 132 -14.74 0.75 2.88
CA GLY A 132 -15.27 -0.27 1.97
C GLY A 132 -14.62 -1.63 2.07
N TRP A 133 -13.84 -1.86 3.13
CA TRP A 133 -13.21 -3.16 3.39
C TRP A 133 -14.03 -3.95 4.39
N ARG A 134 -14.01 -5.29 4.27
CA ARG A 134 -14.70 -6.17 5.23
C ARG A 134 -13.80 -7.33 5.65
N SER A 135 -13.94 -7.76 6.90
CA SER A 135 -13.20 -8.90 7.43
C SER A 135 -13.77 -10.20 6.87
N ILE A 136 -12.93 -11.05 6.30
CA ILE A 136 -13.38 -12.29 5.66
C ILE A 136 -12.75 -13.56 6.24
N ALA A 137 -11.58 -13.45 6.88
CA ALA A 137 -10.82 -14.62 7.30
C ALA A 137 -9.81 -14.25 8.37
N VAL A 138 -9.14 -15.28 8.89
CA VAL A 138 -7.97 -15.13 9.77
C VAL A 138 -6.80 -15.80 9.08
N GLY A 139 -5.69 -15.09 9.00
CA GLY A 139 -4.45 -15.61 8.44
C GLY A 139 -3.45 -15.93 9.53
N HIS A 140 -2.57 -16.90 9.27
CA HIS A 140 -1.52 -17.31 10.21
C HIS A 140 -0.16 -16.91 9.65
N HIS A 141 0.66 -16.31 10.50
CA HIS A 141 2.01 -15.89 10.12
C HIS A 141 3.05 -16.97 10.45
N PRO A 142 4.19 -17.00 9.76
CA PRO A 142 5.24 -18.00 10.01
C PRO A 142 5.79 -17.98 11.43
N TRP A 143 5.73 -16.82 12.10
CA TRP A 143 6.22 -16.66 13.47
C TRP A 143 5.21 -17.06 14.53
N GLY A 144 4.02 -17.58 14.13
CA GLY A 144 3.01 -18.11 15.06
C GLY A 144 1.88 -17.16 15.45
N GLY A 145 1.90 -15.93 14.97
CA GLY A 145 0.80 -14.99 15.21
C GLY A 145 -0.29 -15.09 14.16
N THR A 146 -1.41 -14.45 14.41
CA THR A 146 -2.54 -14.37 13.48
C THR A 146 -2.91 -12.92 13.21
N SER A 147 -3.54 -12.67 12.06
CA SER A 147 -4.13 -11.39 11.71
C SER A 147 -5.48 -11.60 11.06
N ARG A 148 -6.34 -10.60 11.14
CA ARG A 148 -7.57 -10.58 10.36
C ARG A 148 -7.21 -10.27 8.92
N ILE A 149 -7.87 -10.95 8.00
CA ILE A 149 -7.76 -10.65 6.58
C ILE A 149 -9.01 -9.90 6.15
N TYR A 150 -8.81 -8.72 5.57
CA TYR A 150 -9.88 -7.89 5.02
C TYR A 150 -9.80 -7.91 3.51
N GLU A 151 -10.95 -7.76 2.85
CA GLU A 151 -11.00 -7.61 1.40
C GLU A 151 -11.78 -6.36 1.01
N ALA A 152 -11.46 -5.82 -0.16
CA ALA A 152 -12.26 -4.78 -0.80
C ALA A 152 -12.26 -5.00 -2.31
N PRO A 153 -13.37 -4.67 -3.01
CA PRO A 153 -13.37 -4.71 -4.46
C PRO A 153 -12.46 -3.60 -5.00
N THR A 154 -11.86 -3.84 -6.15
CA THR A 154 -11.14 -2.78 -6.85
C THR A 154 -12.15 -1.76 -7.40
N ILE A 155 -11.65 -0.56 -7.68
CA ILE A 155 -12.47 0.54 -8.19
C ILE A 155 -12.16 0.70 -9.67
N LYS A 156 -13.20 0.64 -10.51
CA LYS A 156 -13.03 0.90 -11.93
C LYS A 156 -13.00 2.41 -12.16
N GLU A 157 -12.03 2.87 -12.93
CA GLU A 157 -12.02 4.27 -13.30
C GLU A 157 -13.18 4.58 -14.23
N PRO A 158 -13.76 5.80 -14.11
CA PRO A 158 -14.75 6.24 -15.09
C PRO A 158 -14.13 6.22 -16.48
N SER A 159 -14.91 5.77 -17.46
CA SER A 159 -14.52 5.83 -18.85
C SER A 159 -14.32 7.30 -19.26
N LEU A 160 -13.17 7.61 -19.85
CA LEU A 160 -12.92 8.94 -20.43
C LEU A 160 -13.44 8.93 -21.86
N GLU A 161 -14.68 9.24 -22.00
CA GLU A 161 -15.28 9.39 -23.34
C GLU A 161 -15.37 10.84 -23.75
#